data_88f91914973b2ee0a6a15f44a5bf7464
#
_entry.id   88f91914973b2ee0a6a15f44a5bf7464
#
_cell.length_a   1.000
_cell.length_b   1.000
_cell.length_c   1.000
_cell.angle_alpha   90.00
_cell.angle_beta   90.00
_cell.angle_gamma   90.00
#
_symmetry.space_group_name_H-M   'P 1'
#
loop_
_entity.id
_entity.type
_entity.pdbx_description
1 polymer ?
#
loop_
_entity_poly.entity_id
_entity_poly.type
_entity_poly.pdbx_seq_one_letter_code
_entity_poly.pdbx_strand_id
1 'polypeptide(L)'
;MNIFSKIYNYYLNKSKPESISLPSDLDIKKLHEFIAPINSGRVIKVYDGDTITVASKIPGLKKSPIYKFSIRLNGIDCPEMRTHNDDEKEIAIKARDALSDRIMHKDVFLKNIKTEKY
;
A
#
# COMPACT_ATOMS: atom_id res chain seq x y z
N MET A 1 -8.84 -12.28 8.62
CA MET A 1 -8.14 -11.88 9.86
C MET A 1 -7.58 -10.49 9.67
N ASN A 2 -7.95 -9.57 10.54
CA ASN A 2 -7.51 -8.20 10.40
C ASN A 2 -6.04 -8.08 10.83
N ILE A 3 -5.31 -7.09 10.31
CA ILE A 3 -3.89 -6.88 10.56
C ILE A 3 -3.57 -6.66 12.05
N PHE A 4 -4.49 -6.07 12.82
CA PHE A 4 -4.34 -5.82 14.24
C PHE A 4 -4.28 -7.10 15.07
N SER A 5 -5.09 -8.13 14.76
CA SER A 5 -5.04 -9.40 15.48
C SER A 5 -3.77 -10.18 15.18
N LYS A 6 -3.21 -10.08 13.97
CA LYS A 6 -1.89 -10.67 13.65
C LYS A 6 -0.75 -9.99 14.38
N ILE A 7 -0.76 -8.67 14.45
CA ILE A 7 0.23 -7.89 15.20
C ILE A 7 0.10 -8.20 16.68
N TYR A 8 -1.10 -8.21 17.23
CA TYR A 8 -1.37 -8.51 18.63
C TYR A 8 -0.90 -9.93 19.00
N ASN A 9 -1.24 -10.94 18.22
CA ASN A 9 -0.82 -12.32 18.44
C ASN A 9 0.71 -12.51 18.27
N TYR A 10 1.34 -11.78 17.38
CA TYR A 10 2.79 -11.76 17.25
C TYR A 10 3.47 -11.27 18.54
N TYR A 11 2.94 -10.22 19.15
CA TYR A 11 3.47 -9.68 20.41
C TYR A 11 3.15 -10.55 21.64
N LEU A 12 2.02 -11.24 21.67
CA LEU A 12 1.68 -12.15 22.77
C LEU A 12 2.60 -13.37 22.85
N ASN A 13 3.15 -13.81 21.72
CA ASN A 13 3.98 -15.01 21.62
C ASN A 13 5.49 -14.74 21.72
N LYS A 14 5.90 -13.51 21.89
CA LYS A 14 7.31 -13.14 22.12
C LYS A 14 7.44 -12.33 23.41
N SER A 15 8.59 -12.48 24.08
CA SER A 15 8.96 -11.70 25.29
C SER A 15 8.39 -10.29 25.27
N LYS A 16 7.92 -9.80 26.44
CA LYS A 16 7.28 -8.48 26.63
C LYS A 16 7.82 -7.44 25.65
N PRO A 17 6.94 -6.76 24.91
CA PRO A 17 7.39 -5.67 24.05
C PRO A 17 8.15 -4.66 24.89
N GLU A 18 9.25 -4.14 24.35
CA GLU A 18 9.94 -3.01 24.98
C GLU A 18 8.93 -1.91 25.25
N SER A 19 8.90 -1.42 26.46
CA SER A 19 8.01 -0.33 26.83
C SER A 19 8.41 0.93 26.08
N ILE A 20 7.55 1.41 25.20
CA ILE A 20 7.75 2.70 24.54
C ILE A 20 7.39 3.80 25.52
N SER A 21 8.36 4.61 25.89
CA SER A 21 8.11 5.80 26.70
C SER A 21 7.62 6.94 25.81
N LEU A 22 6.40 7.39 26.05
CA LEU A 22 5.79 8.53 25.36
C LEU A 22 5.54 9.68 26.33
N PRO A 23 5.67 10.94 25.88
CA PRO A 23 5.28 12.09 26.68
C PRO A 23 3.79 12.04 27.05
N SER A 24 3.43 12.54 28.24
CA SER A 24 2.03 12.61 28.68
C SER A 24 1.22 13.70 27.97
N ASP A 25 1.89 14.67 27.37
CA ASP A 25 1.34 15.89 26.75
C ASP A 25 1.39 15.86 25.22
N LEU A 26 1.06 14.73 24.63
CA LEU A 26 1.07 14.55 23.17
C LEU A 26 0.06 15.51 22.51
N ASP A 27 0.57 16.34 21.60
CA ASP A 27 -0.25 17.15 20.71
C ASP A 27 -0.54 16.38 19.41
N ILE A 28 -1.77 15.89 19.30
CA ILE A 28 -2.23 15.07 18.15
C ILE A 28 -1.98 15.78 16.82
N LYS A 29 -2.09 17.10 16.78
CA LYS A 29 -1.91 17.88 15.55
C LYS A 29 -0.46 17.94 15.06
N LYS A 30 0.49 17.64 15.95
CA LYS A 30 1.92 17.61 15.64
C LYS A 30 2.45 16.21 15.34
N LEU A 31 1.63 15.17 15.49
CA LEU A 31 2.05 13.82 15.18
C LEU A 31 2.15 13.63 13.67
N HIS A 32 3.17 12.90 13.25
CA HIS A 32 3.36 12.54 11.86
C HIS A 32 2.52 11.31 11.51
N GLU A 33 1.90 11.32 10.34
CA GLU A 33 1.29 10.12 9.79
C GLU A 33 2.37 9.13 9.38
N PHE A 34 2.12 7.85 9.60
CA PHE A 34 3.03 6.81 9.12
C PHE A 34 2.92 6.67 7.61
N ILE A 35 4.03 6.87 6.93
CA ILE A 35 4.16 6.56 5.52
C ILE A 35 5.04 5.31 5.41
N ALA A 36 4.54 4.28 4.73
CA ALA A 36 5.32 3.05 4.53
C ALA A 36 6.67 3.37 3.88
N PRO A 37 7.83 3.06 4.52
CA PRO A 37 9.15 3.45 4.02
C PRO A 37 9.63 2.50 2.91
N ILE A 38 8.76 2.18 1.96
CA ILE A 38 9.08 1.33 0.81
C ILE A 38 9.51 2.18 -0.37
N ASN A 39 10.46 1.74 -1.14
CA ASN A 39 10.97 2.42 -2.32
C ASN A 39 10.97 1.55 -3.59
N SER A 40 10.61 0.29 -3.44
CA SER A 40 10.54 -0.67 -4.54
C SER A 40 9.67 -1.85 -4.18
N GLY A 41 9.29 -2.63 -5.17
CA GLY A 41 8.56 -3.86 -4.96
C GLY A 41 8.12 -4.48 -6.28
N ARG A 42 7.46 -5.62 -6.19
CA ARG A 42 6.94 -6.34 -7.34
C ARG A 42 5.45 -6.11 -7.50
N VAL A 43 5.03 -5.72 -8.69
CA VAL A 43 3.60 -5.58 -9.00
C VAL A 43 2.97 -6.97 -9.06
N ILE A 44 1.98 -7.20 -8.19
CA ILE A 44 1.28 -8.49 -8.08
C ILE A 44 -0.18 -8.42 -8.53
N LYS A 45 -0.70 -7.23 -8.67
CA LYS A 45 -2.06 -6.99 -9.16
C LYS A 45 -2.17 -5.60 -9.77
N VAL A 46 -2.91 -5.49 -10.83
CA VAL A 46 -3.40 -4.23 -11.40
C VAL A 46 -4.92 -4.24 -11.26
N TYR A 47 -5.45 -3.35 -10.43
CA TYR A 47 -6.89 -3.28 -10.17
C TYR A 47 -7.62 -2.51 -11.28
N ASP A 48 -7.12 -1.33 -11.61
CA ASP A 48 -7.58 -0.49 -12.71
C ASP A 48 -6.39 0.31 -13.30
N GLY A 49 -6.66 1.31 -14.13
CA GLY A 49 -5.60 2.05 -14.84
C GLY A 49 -4.73 2.94 -13.95
N ASP A 50 -5.09 3.15 -12.69
CA ASP A 50 -4.36 4.00 -11.74
C ASP A 50 -4.12 3.38 -10.37
N THR A 51 -4.55 2.13 -10.14
CA THR A 51 -4.42 1.45 -8.85
C THR A 51 -3.78 0.09 -9.00
N ILE A 52 -2.69 -0.12 -8.29
CA ILE A 52 -1.91 -1.36 -8.31
C ILE A 52 -1.70 -1.91 -6.89
N THR A 53 -1.37 -3.19 -6.81
CA THR A 53 -0.87 -3.80 -5.58
C THR A 53 0.57 -4.23 -5.78
N VAL A 54 1.42 -3.82 -4.85
CA VAL A 54 2.86 -4.12 -4.86
C VAL A 54 3.21 -4.97 -3.65
N ALA A 55 3.97 -6.03 -3.87
CA ALA A 55 4.60 -6.81 -2.81
C ALA A 55 5.97 -6.23 -2.49
N SER A 56 6.24 -5.97 -1.23
CA SER A 56 7.52 -5.42 -0.77
C SER A 56 7.83 -5.82 0.67
N LYS A 57 9.08 -5.63 1.06
CA LYS A 57 9.55 -5.74 2.45
C LYS A 57 9.78 -4.35 3.02
N ILE A 58 9.71 -4.23 4.34
CA ILE A 58 10.06 -2.98 5.03
C ILE A 58 11.59 -2.85 5.11
N PRO A 59 12.21 -1.84 4.47
CA PRO A 59 13.64 -1.62 4.58
C PRO A 59 14.09 -1.41 6.03
N GLY A 60 15.24 -1.94 6.39
CA GLY A 60 15.79 -1.83 7.74
C GLY A 60 15.21 -2.83 8.76
N LEU A 61 14.15 -3.53 8.46
CA LEU A 61 13.61 -4.59 9.29
C LEU A 61 14.20 -5.95 8.84
N LYS A 62 15.18 -6.48 9.59
CA LYS A 62 15.97 -7.67 9.20
C LYS A 62 15.18 -8.91 8.81
N LYS A 63 14.01 -9.11 9.42
CA LYS A 63 13.13 -10.25 9.14
C LYS A 63 11.76 -9.79 8.70
N SER A 64 11.69 -8.75 7.86
CA SER A 64 10.41 -8.29 7.35
C SER A 64 9.72 -9.39 6.56
N PRO A 65 8.46 -9.71 6.87
CA PRO A 65 7.62 -10.42 5.95
C PRO A 65 7.46 -9.65 4.64
N ILE A 66 6.97 -10.34 3.61
CA ILE A 66 6.54 -9.67 2.39
C ILE A 66 5.10 -9.17 2.62
N TYR A 67 4.93 -7.86 2.53
CA TYR A 67 3.64 -7.20 2.64
C TYR A 67 3.09 -6.84 1.28
N LYS A 68 1.79 -6.68 1.17
CA LYS A 68 1.14 -6.10 0.00
C LYS A 68 0.68 -4.68 0.32
N PHE A 69 0.95 -3.77 -0.60
CA PHE A 69 0.56 -2.37 -0.50
C PHE A 69 -0.33 -2.01 -1.68
N SER A 70 -1.49 -1.43 -1.39
CA SER A 70 -2.33 -0.83 -2.43
C SER A 70 -1.81 0.57 -2.71
N ILE A 71 -1.49 0.83 -3.96
CA ILE A 71 -0.86 2.09 -4.40
C ILE A 71 -1.71 2.70 -5.49
N ARG A 72 -2.12 3.95 -5.30
CA ARG A 72 -2.70 4.77 -6.35
C ARG A 72 -1.59 5.56 -7.05
N LEU A 73 -1.55 5.47 -8.37
CA LEU A 73 -0.58 6.19 -9.19
C LEU A 73 -0.95 7.68 -9.23
N ASN A 74 -0.01 8.52 -8.80
CA ASN A 74 -0.23 9.96 -8.78
C ASN A 74 -0.19 10.57 -10.18
N GLY A 75 -1.07 11.54 -10.42
CA GLY A 75 -1.14 12.24 -11.70
C GLY A 75 -1.87 11.50 -12.82
N ILE A 76 -2.44 10.33 -12.53
CA ILE A 76 -3.27 9.56 -13.45
C ILE A 76 -4.66 9.43 -12.83
N ASP A 77 -5.68 9.68 -13.64
CA ASP A 77 -7.08 9.48 -13.29
C ASP A 77 -7.72 8.64 -14.37
N CYS A 78 -8.10 7.43 -14.04
CA CYS A 78 -8.68 6.47 -14.98
C CYS A 78 -10.10 6.11 -14.58
N PRO A 79 -10.95 5.70 -15.53
CA PRO A 79 -12.27 5.17 -15.21
C PRO A 79 -12.19 3.98 -14.26
N GLU A 80 -13.09 3.95 -13.29
CA GLU A 80 -13.13 2.92 -12.28
C GLU A 80 -13.77 1.64 -12.79
N MET A 81 -13.22 0.49 -12.41
CA MET A 81 -13.78 -0.82 -12.73
C MET A 81 -15.15 -1.07 -12.10
N ARG A 82 -15.49 -0.37 -11.02
CA ARG A 82 -16.78 -0.49 -10.31
C ARG A 82 -17.88 0.42 -10.85
N THR A 83 -17.76 0.91 -12.07
CA THR A 83 -18.83 1.70 -12.68
C THR A 83 -20.01 0.84 -13.10
N HIS A 84 -21.22 1.41 -13.08
CA HIS A 84 -22.42 0.81 -13.63
C HIS A 84 -22.68 1.19 -15.10
N ASN A 85 -21.84 2.05 -15.67
CA ASN A 85 -21.89 2.45 -17.07
C ASN A 85 -21.05 1.51 -17.91
N ASP A 86 -21.65 0.82 -18.88
CA ASP A 86 -20.97 -0.19 -19.70
C ASP A 86 -19.87 0.41 -20.59
N ASP A 87 -20.07 1.61 -21.16
CA ASP A 87 -19.07 2.30 -21.98
C ASP A 87 -17.85 2.68 -21.14
N GLU A 88 -18.08 3.22 -19.96
CA GLU A 88 -17.06 3.59 -19.00
C GLU A 88 -16.28 2.36 -18.51
N LYS A 89 -16.97 1.25 -18.29
CA LYS A 89 -16.36 -0.01 -17.91
C LYS A 89 -15.47 -0.57 -19.00
N GLU A 90 -15.85 -0.48 -20.25
CA GLU A 90 -15.01 -0.90 -21.37
C GLU A 90 -13.70 -0.10 -21.43
N ILE A 91 -13.75 1.21 -21.24
CA ILE A 91 -12.57 2.07 -21.16
C ILE A 91 -11.72 1.74 -19.95
N ALA A 92 -12.33 1.47 -18.79
CA ALA A 92 -11.64 1.07 -17.58
C ALA A 92 -10.86 -0.25 -17.76
N ILE A 93 -11.45 -1.24 -18.42
CA ILE A 93 -10.79 -2.51 -18.75
C ILE A 93 -9.60 -2.29 -19.67
N LYS A 94 -9.74 -1.47 -20.73
CA LYS A 94 -8.64 -1.14 -21.63
C LYS A 94 -7.48 -0.46 -20.91
N ALA A 95 -7.77 0.50 -20.04
CA ALA A 95 -6.77 1.19 -19.25
C ALA A 95 -6.04 0.25 -18.28
N ARG A 96 -6.79 -0.60 -17.57
CA ARG A 96 -6.23 -1.64 -16.70
C ARG A 96 -5.32 -2.59 -17.46
N ASP A 97 -5.78 -3.12 -18.57
CA ASP A 97 -5.04 -4.10 -19.37
C ASP A 97 -3.77 -3.50 -19.97
N ALA A 98 -3.83 -2.25 -20.45
CA ALA A 98 -2.66 -1.53 -20.94
C ALA A 98 -1.60 -1.33 -19.85
N LEU A 99 -2.01 -0.99 -18.64
CA LEU A 99 -1.10 -0.88 -17.51
C LEU A 99 -0.55 -2.24 -17.11
N SER A 100 -1.41 -3.25 -17.02
CA SER A 100 -1.03 -4.62 -16.67
C SER A 100 0.03 -5.18 -17.62
N ASP A 101 -0.13 -5.00 -18.93
CA ASP A 101 0.84 -5.45 -19.93
C ASP A 101 2.23 -4.84 -19.73
N ARG A 102 2.28 -3.64 -19.17
CA ARG A 102 3.54 -2.91 -18.96
C ARG A 102 4.25 -3.31 -17.68
N ILE A 103 3.52 -3.53 -16.59
CA ILE A 103 4.12 -3.61 -15.26
C ILE A 103 3.80 -4.88 -14.46
N MET A 104 2.83 -5.70 -14.87
CA MET A 104 2.48 -6.90 -14.13
C MET A 104 3.70 -7.82 -13.95
N HIS A 105 3.89 -8.33 -12.73
CA HIS A 105 5.01 -9.16 -12.32
C HIS A 105 6.41 -8.54 -12.45
N LYS A 106 6.50 -7.24 -12.72
CA LYS A 106 7.78 -6.52 -12.78
C LYS A 106 8.13 -5.89 -11.43
N ASP A 107 9.42 -5.81 -11.18
CA ASP A 107 9.96 -5.02 -10.08
C ASP A 107 9.96 -3.54 -10.48
N VAL A 108 9.43 -2.70 -9.61
CA VAL A 108 9.28 -1.27 -9.86
C VAL A 108 9.90 -0.45 -8.73
N PHE A 109 10.38 0.73 -9.08
CA PHE A 109 10.78 1.74 -8.09
C PHE A 109 9.61 2.67 -7.79
N LEU A 110 9.46 3.00 -6.51
CA LEU A 110 8.41 3.88 -5.99
C LEU A 110 9.04 5.19 -5.55
N LYS A 111 8.53 6.30 -6.05
CA LYS A 111 9.01 7.65 -5.71
C LYS A 111 7.85 8.51 -5.23
N ASN A 112 8.15 9.48 -4.37
CA ASN A 112 7.18 10.47 -3.88
C ASN A 112 5.97 9.83 -3.22
N ILE A 113 6.20 8.82 -2.38
CA ILE A 113 5.13 8.12 -1.65
C ILE A 113 4.49 9.08 -0.67
N LYS A 114 3.16 9.15 -0.70
CA LYS A 114 2.33 9.92 0.19
C LYS A 114 1.20 9.06 0.74
N THR A 115 0.68 9.43 1.90
CA THR A 115 -0.57 8.86 2.39
C THR A 115 -1.73 9.53 1.67
N GLU A 116 -2.65 8.75 1.13
CA GLU A 116 -3.87 9.28 0.55
C GLU A 116 -4.83 9.68 1.68
N LYS A 117 -5.30 10.92 1.63
CA LYS A 117 -6.37 11.40 2.51
C LYS A 117 -7.70 11.23 1.78
N TYR A 118 -8.58 10.49 2.40
CA TYR A 118 -9.97 10.36 1.99
C TYR A 118 -10.81 11.50 2.57
#